data_e631cd7ed4cfb2a74a8a075a86609eba
#
_entry.id   e631cd7ed4cfb2a74a8a075a86609eba
#
_cell.length_a   1.000
_cell.length_b   1.000
_cell.length_c   1.000
_cell.angle_alpha   90.00
_cell.angle_beta   90.00
_cell.angle_gamma   90.00
#
_symmetry.space_group_name_H-M   'P 1'
#
loop_
_entity.id
_entity.type
_entity.pdbx_description
1 polymer ?
#
loop_
_entity_poly.entity_id
_entity_poly.type
_entity_poly.pdbx_seq_one_letter_code
_entity_poly.pdbx_strand_id
1 'polypeptide(L)'
;MVLYLAGYLVRRQEEVRESWAGFFKPFVVLLPMAFLLLLEPDFGATVVMMGAAMAMLFLGGVGLFRFLLMVALAVGAVFVLVQSQEYRLQRLITFTDPWADQYGSGYQLTQALIAFGRGEWLGVGLGNSIQKQFYLPEAHTDFVFSVLAEELGLVGALATVGLFVFVSVRALYIGLWAEKAKQFFSAYVAFGLGFLWIGQFLINIGVNIGLLPTKGLTLPFLSYGGSSLVICCVSLALLLRIEWETRNGLGNEDIEFDEADFPEPQREVQHGR
;
A
#
# COMPACT_ATOMS: atom_id res chain seq x y z
N MET A 1 3.04 -9.65 -3.09
CA MET A 1 4.17 -8.96 -2.45
C MET A 1 4.21 -9.22 -0.95
N VAL A 2 3.18 -8.85 -0.15
CA VAL A 2 3.16 -8.95 1.33
C VAL A 2 3.49 -10.36 1.83
N LEU A 3 2.78 -11.40 1.37
CA LEU A 3 3.02 -12.79 1.79
C LEU A 3 4.45 -13.28 1.49
N TYR A 4 5.00 -12.88 0.34
CA TYR A 4 6.38 -13.20 -0.03
C TYR A 4 7.38 -12.56 0.95
N LEU A 5 7.22 -11.26 1.23
CA LEU A 5 8.11 -10.55 2.16
C LEU A 5 7.97 -11.07 3.59
N ALA A 6 6.75 -11.35 4.06
CA ALA A 6 6.53 -11.94 5.38
C ALA A 6 7.26 -13.28 5.52
N GLY A 7 7.10 -14.17 4.53
CA GLY A 7 7.81 -15.45 4.52
C GLY A 7 9.33 -15.32 4.39
N TYR A 8 9.81 -14.30 3.65
CA TYR A 8 11.23 -14.02 3.54
C TYR A 8 11.81 -13.52 4.86
N LEU A 9 11.16 -12.55 5.49
CA LEU A 9 11.61 -11.96 6.76
C LEU A 9 11.67 -13.01 7.88
N VAL A 10 10.71 -13.91 7.95
CA VAL A 10 10.74 -14.99 8.97
C VAL A 10 11.89 -15.94 8.73
N ARG A 11 12.10 -16.39 7.48
CA ARG A 11 13.13 -17.41 7.18
C ARG A 11 14.56 -16.86 7.18
N ARG A 12 14.74 -15.56 6.95
CA ARG A 12 16.04 -14.93 6.73
C ARG A 12 16.28 -13.70 7.61
N GLN A 13 15.66 -13.67 8.80
CA GLN A 13 15.69 -12.51 9.68
C GLN A 13 17.11 -12.05 10.02
N GLU A 14 17.99 -12.98 10.37
CA GLU A 14 19.39 -12.69 10.69
C GLU A 14 20.16 -12.16 9.48
N GLU A 15 19.99 -12.79 8.30
CA GLU A 15 20.62 -12.31 7.07
C GLU A 15 20.20 -10.87 6.73
N VAL A 16 18.91 -10.54 6.92
CA VAL A 16 18.35 -9.20 6.66
C VAL A 16 18.94 -8.17 7.62
N ARG A 17 19.16 -8.54 8.88
CA ARG A 17 19.70 -7.65 9.93
C ARG A 17 21.19 -7.42 9.78
N GLU A 18 21.96 -8.41 9.39
CA GLU A 18 23.41 -8.36 9.43
C GLU A 18 24.06 -8.13 8.06
N SER A 19 23.47 -8.69 7.00
CA SER A 19 24.07 -8.74 5.67
C SER A 19 23.43 -7.77 4.68
N TRP A 20 24.25 -7.14 3.85
CA TRP A 20 23.78 -6.40 2.67
C TRP A 20 23.09 -7.31 1.65
N ALA A 21 23.63 -8.52 1.46
CA ALA A 21 23.05 -9.49 0.53
C ALA A 21 21.63 -9.91 0.97
N GLY A 22 21.42 -10.21 2.25
CA GLY A 22 20.10 -10.52 2.80
C GLY A 22 19.12 -9.38 2.64
N PHE A 23 19.59 -8.14 2.77
CA PHE A 23 18.77 -6.95 2.55
C PHE A 23 18.37 -6.76 1.08
N PHE A 24 19.26 -7.00 0.11
CA PHE A 24 18.97 -6.78 -1.31
C PHE A 24 18.23 -7.94 -2.00
N LYS A 25 18.33 -9.17 -1.49
CA LYS A 25 17.66 -10.35 -2.09
C LYS A 25 16.17 -10.16 -2.40
N PRO A 26 15.32 -9.58 -1.51
CA PRO A 26 13.90 -9.38 -1.82
C PRO A 26 13.66 -8.50 -3.04
N PHE A 27 14.58 -7.58 -3.33
CA PHE A 27 14.45 -6.66 -4.48
C PHE A 27 14.59 -7.37 -5.83
N VAL A 28 15.19 -8.58 -5.87
CA VAL A 28 15.20 -9.42 -7.07
C VAL A 28 13.77 -9.77 -7.53
N VAL A 29 12.82 -9.87 -6.60
CA VAL A 29 11.40 -10.10 -6.91
C VAL A 29 10.64 -8.78 -7.01
N LEU A 30 10.93 -7.82 -6.14
CA LEU A 30 10.20 -6.55 -6.08
C LEU A 30 10.48 -5.64 -7.28
N LEU A 31 11.72 -5.60 -7.78
CA LEU A 31 12.07 -4.74 -8.92
C LEU A 31 11.40 -5.18 -10.23
N PRO A 32 11.35 -6.47 -10.60
CA PRO A 32 10.54 -6.92 -11.74
C PRO A 32 9.06 -6.58 -11.59
N MET A 33 8.48 -6.73 -10.40
CA MET A 33 7.08 -6.33 -10.15
C MET A 33 6.88 -4.82 -10.33
N ALA A 34 7.78 -4.01 -9.78
CA ALA A 34 7.76 -2.56 -9.95
C ALA A 34 7.92 -2.16 -11.42
N PHE A 35 8.83 -2.82 -12.14
CA PHE A 35 9.04 -2.60 -13.58
C PHE A 35 7.78 -2.91 -14.40
N LEU A 36 7.10 -4.02 -14.13
CA LEU A 36 5.85 -4.37 -14.80
C LEU A 36 4.75 -3.32 -14.53
N LEU A 37 4.59 -2.86 -13.29
CA LEU A 37 3.65 -1.79 -12.94
C LEU A 37 3.98 -0.46 -13.65
N LEU A 38 5.26 -0.15 -13.83
CA LEU A 38 5.69 1.04 -14.56
C LEU A 38 5.44 0.93 -16.07
N LEU A 39 5.42 -0.28 -16.65
CA LEU A 39 5.00 -0.52 -18.03
C LEU A 39 3.50 -0.29 -18.23
N GLU A 40 2.68 -0.52 -17.20
CA GLU A 40 1.24 -0.20 -17.20
C GLU A 40 0.94 1.27 -16.83
N PRO A 41 1.88 2.18 -16.97
CA PRO A 41 2.07 3.49 -16.32
C PRO A 41 1.45 3.68 -14.92
N ASP A 42 1.33 2.61 -14.14
CA ASP A 42 0.82 2.68 -12.76
C ASP A 42 1.94 3.03 -11.76
N PHE A 43 2.31 4.30 -11.76
CA PHE A 43 3.30 4.83 -10.82
C PHE A 43 2.78 4.85 -9.37
N GLY A 44 1.47 5.04 -9.17
CA GLY A 44 0.85 5.08 -7.85
C GLY A 44 0.99 3.74 -7.11
N ALA A 45 0.57 2.65 -7.75
CA ALA A 45 0.71 1.31 -7.19
C ALA A 45 2.18 0.93 -6.95
N THR A 46 3.10 1.36 -7.82
CA THR A 46 4.53 1.14 -7.64
C THR A 46 5.05 1.79 -6.35
N VAL A 47 4.70 3.06 -6.11
CA VAL A 47 5.11 3.81 -4.90
C VAL A 47 4.54 3.15 -3.64
N VAL A 48 3.25 2.79 -3.64
CA VAL A 48 2.60 2.12 -2.50
C VAL A 48 3.24 0.77 -2.23
N MET A 49 3.44 -0.05 -3.28
CA MET A 49 4.05 -1.37 -3.15
C MET A 49 5.46 -1.30 -2.57
N MET A 50 6.30 -0.42 -3.12
CA MET A 50 7.68 -0.24 -2.66
C MET A 50 7.74 0.38 -1.26
N GLY A 51 6.86 1.35 -0.96
CA GLY A 51 6.76 1.95 0.36
C GLY A 51 6.37 0.94 1.44
N ALA A 52 5.36 0.11 1.17
CA ALA A 52 4.96 -0.96 2.08
C ALA A 52 6.07 -2.02 2.25
N ALA A 53 6.75 -2.39 1.17
CA ALA A 53 7.89 -3.31 1.23
C ALA A 53 9.04 -2.76 2.09
N MET A 54 9.36 -1.47 1.94
CA MET A 54 10.38 -0.81 2.76
C MET A 54 9.97 -0.74 4.23
N ALA A 55 8.71 -0.43 4.52
CA ALA A 55 8.19 -0.42 5.89
C ALA A 55 8.28 -1.82 6.52
N MET A 56 7.93 -2.88 5.79
CA MET A 56 8.08 -4.27 6.26
C MET A 56 9.56 -4.63 6.52
N LEU A 57 10.48 -4.27 5.64
CA LEU A 57 11.91 -4.51 5.83
C LEU A 57 12.46 -3.75 7.04
N PHE A 58 12.00 -2.53 7.28
CA PHE A 58 12.37 -1.74 8.45
C PHE A 58 11.91 -2.43 9.74
N LEU A 59 10.65 -2.89 9.81
CA LEU A 59 10.14 -3.67 10.95
C LEU A 59 10.85 -5.03 11.10
N GLY A 60 11.36 -5.61 10.00
CA GLY A 60 12.21 -6.80 10.02
C GLY A 60 13.57 -6.61 10.72
N GLY A 61 13.88 -5.36 11.12
CA GLY A 61 15.09 -5.02 11.88
C GLY A 61 16.28 -4.63 11.00
N VAL A 62 16.03 -4.15 9.78
CA VAL A 62 17.09 -3.56 8.94
C VAL A 62 17.72 -2.37 9.66
N GLY A 63 19.06 -2.31 9.69
CA GLY A 63 19.78 -1.19 10.30
C GLY A 63 19.38 0.16 9.68
N LEU A 64 19.21 1.19 10.53
CA LEU A 64 18.72 2.51 10.14
C LEU A 64 19.51 3.12 8.96
N PHE A 65 20.83 2.94 8.93
CA PHE A 65 21.66 3.46 7.83
C PHE A 65 21.28 2.84 6.47
N ARG A 66 21.09 1.51 6.41
CA ARG A 66 20.68 0.81 5.19
C ARG A 66 19.27 1.23 4.76
N PHE A 67 18.37 1.40 5.73
CA PHE A 67 17.02 1.90 5.48
C PHE A 67 17.04 3.31 4.89
N LEU A 68 17.75 4.25 5.51
CA LEU A 68 17.86 5.63 5.03
C LEU A 68 18.52 5.73 3.65
N LEU A 69 19.53 4.90 3.39
CA LEU A 69 20.14 4.81 2.06
C LEU A 69 19.11 4.36 1.01
N MET A 70 18.29 3.35 1.32
CA MET A 70 17.24 2.90 0.41
C MET A 70 16.15 3.95 0.19
N VAL A 71 15.75 4.67 1.25
CA VAL A 71 14.83 5.81 1.11
C VAL A 71 15.42 6.85 0.17
N ALA A 72 16.68 7.21 0.34
CA ALA A 72 17.36 8.18 -0.53
C ALA A 72 17.44 7.69 -1.99
N LEU A 73 17.77 6.41 -2.21
CA LEU A 73 17.77 5.81 -3.54
C LEU A 73 16.37 5.78 -4.16
N ALA A 74 15.32 5.42 -3.39
CA ALA A 74 13.96 5.42 -3.86
C ALA A 74 13.47 6.83 -4.24
N VAL A 75 13.76 7.84 -3.41
CA VAL A 75 13.45 9.25 -3.72
C VAL A 75 14.21 9.70 -4.98
N GLY A 76 15.49 9.36 -5.09
CA GLY A 76 16.29 9.64 -6.30
C GLY A 76 15.70 8.96 -7.56
N ALA A 77 15.30 7.70 -7.45
CA ALA A 77 14.66 6.99 -8.55
C ALA A 77 13.33 7.63 -8.96
N VAL A 78 12.50 8.03 -8.00
CA VAL A 78 11.25 8.76 -8.26
C VAL A 78 11.54 10.07 -8.97
N PHE A 79 12.54 10.84 -8.53
CA PHE A 79 12.94 12.09 -9.17
C PHE A 79 13.36 11.88 -10.63
N VAL A 80 14.22 10.89 -10.90
CA VAL A 80 14.66 10.54 -12.25
C VAL A 80 13.45 10.08 -13.11
N LEU A 81 12.58 9.23 -12.56
CA LEU A 81 11.39 8.74 -13.27
C LEU A 81 10.39 9.85 -13.60
N VAL A 82 10.27 10.86 -12.75
CA VAL A 82 9.41 12.03 -13.03
C VAL A 82 9.99 12.86 -14.16
N GLN A 83 11.30 13.10 -14.15
CA GLN A 83 11.94 13.90 -15.18
C GLN A 83 12.07 13.19 -16.54
N SER A 84 12.09 11.87 -16.57
CA SER A 84 12.25 11.06 -17.79
C SER A 84 11.04 11.10 -18.73
N GLN A 85 9.88 11.61 -18.29
CA GLN A 85 8.64 11.66 -19.07
C GLN A 85 7.98 13.03 -18.94
N GLU A 86 7.85 13.74 -20.05
CA GLU A 86 7.26 15.08 -20.12
C GLU A 86 5.84 15.14 -19.53
N TYR A 87 5.04 14.12 -19.76
CA TYR A 87 3.71 13.95 -19.18
C TYR A 87 3.72 13.94 -17.63
N ARG A 88 4.74 13.32 -16.99
CA ARG A 88 4.85 13.29 -15.51
C ARG A 88 5.26 14.64 -14.96
N LEU A 89 6.17 15.31 -15.66
CA LEU A 89 6.60 16.66 -15.30
C LEU A 89 5.43 17.64 -15.43
N GLN A 90 4.65 17.56 -16.52
CA GLN A 90 3.47 18.42 -16.72
C GLN A 90 2.44 18.23 -15.62
N ARG A 91 2.16 16.99 -15.18
CA ARG A 91 1.27 16.73 -14.02
C ARG A 91 1.77 17.39 -12.74
N LEU A 92 3.09 17.45 -12.53
CA LEU A 92 3.69 18.06 -11.35
C LEU A 92 3.58 19.60 -11.41
N ILE A 93 3.74 20.20 -12.60
CA ILE A 93 3.54 21.63 -12.81
C ILE A 93 2.07 21.99 -12.61
N THR A 94 1.15 21.26 -13.24
CA THR A 94 -0.30 21.47 -13.14
C THR A 94 -0.81 21.33 -11.70
N PHE A 95 -0.20 20.46 -10.91
CA PHE A 95 -0.55 20.29 -9.49
C PHE A 95 -0.29 21.55 -8.67
N THR A 96 0.73 22.35 -8.98
CA THR A 96 1.05 23.58 -8.24
C THR A 96 0.04 24.72 -8.50
N ASP A 97 -0.53 24.78 -9.71
CA ASP A 97 -1.61 25.69 -10.05
C ASP A 97 -2.59 25.01 -11.03
N PRO A 98 -3.56 24.24 -10.50
CA PRO A 98 -4.53 23.54 -11.34
C PRO A 98 -5.51 24.47 -12.05
N TRP A 99 -5.68 25.70 -11.55
CA TRP A 99 -6.59 26.68 -12.11
C TRP A 99 -6.04 27.37 -13.36
N ALA A 100 -4.72 27.40 -13.55
CA ALA A 100 -4.10 27.98 -14.74
C ALA A 100 -4.51 27.24 -16.03
N ASP A 101 -4.78 25.93 -15.96
CA ASP A 101 -5.25 25.09 -17.07
C ASP A 101 -6.46 24.24 -16.68
N GLN A 102 -7.50 24.91 -16.19
CA GLN A 102 -8.70 24.24 -15.63
C GLN A 102 -9.52 23.43 -16.64
N TYR A 103 -9.30 23.61 -17.94
CA TYR A 103 -9.98 22.86 -19.02
C TYR A 103 -9.08 21.81 -19.70
N GLY A 104 -7.79 21.78 -19.37
CA GLY A 104 -6.82 20.85 -19.90
C GLY A 104 -6.28 19.91 -18.82
N SER A 105 -4.97 20.00 -18.57
CA SER A 105 -4.27 19.09 -17.66
C SER A 105 -4.72 19.20 -16.18
N GLY A 106 -5.24 20.38 -15.75
CA GLY A 106 -5.78 20.63 -14.41
C GLY A 106 -7.24 20.23 -14.21
N TYR A 107 -7.95 19.83 -15.27
CA TYR A 107 -9.39 19.62 -15.25
C TYR A 107 -9.85 18.66 -14.15
N GLN A 108 -9.22 17.49 -14.02
CA GLN A 108 -9.62 16.51 -13.01
C GLN A 108 -9.50 17.03 -11.58
N LEU A 109 -8.39 17.71 -11.28
CA LEU A 109 -8.14 18.23 -9.94
C LEU A 109 -9.06 19.44 -9.63
N THR A 110 -9.28 20.32 -10.59
CA THR A 110 -10.21 21.46 -10.40
C THR A 110 -11.63 20.98 -10.16
N GLN A 111 -12.12 19.98 -10.90
CA GLN A 111 -13.46 19.41 -10.68
C GLN A 111 -13.55 18.71 -9.31
N ALA A 112 -12.48 18.02 -8.88
CA ALA A 112 -12.42 17.44 -7.55
C ALA A 112 -12.49 18.50 -6.44
N LEU A 113 -11.74 19.61 -6.57
CA LEU A 113 -11.78 20.72 -5.61
C LEU A 113 -13.14 21.45 -5.60
N ILE A 114 -13.79 21.59 -6.76
CA ILE A 114 -15.16 22.11 -6.85
C ILE A 114 -16.14 21.20 -6.11
N ALA A 115 -15.98 19.86 -6.21
CA ALA A 115 -16.80 18.92 -5.44
C ALA A 115 -16.69 19.15 -3.94
N PHE A 116 -15.47 19.31 -3.41
CA PHE A 116 -15.24 19.62 -1.99
C PHE A 116 -15.88 20.97 -1.58
N GLY A 117 -15.67 22.02 -2.38
CA GLY A 117 -16.24 23.34 -2.10
C GLY A 117 -17.76 23.31 -2.07
N ARG A 118 -18.40 22.51 -2.94
CA ARG A 118 -19.84 22.39 -3.02
C ARG A 118 -20.45 21.54 -1.90
N GLY A 119 -19.68 20.57 -1.37
CA GLY A 119 -20.14 19.73 -0.27
C GLY A 119 -20.29 20.46 1.05
N GLU A 120 -19.61 21.58 1.25
CA GLU A 120 -19.66 22.36 2.50
C GLU A 120 -19.55 21.47 3.75
N TRP A 121 -20.39 21.68 4.77
CA TRP A 121 -20.37 20.91 6.03
C TRP A 121 -21.13 19.59 5.95
N LEU A 122 -22.32 19.58 5.36
CA LEU A 122 -23.28 18.46 5.43
C LEU A 122 -23.53 17.79 4.07
N GLY A 123 -22.94 18.34 3.00
CA GLY A 123 -23.12 17.82 1.65
C GLY A 123 -24.41 18.23 0.98
N VAL A 124 -24.50 17.94 -0.31
CA VAL A 124 -25.69 18.20 -1.13
C VAL A 124 -26.75 17.08 -1.01
N GLY A 125 -26.44 16.05 -0.24
CA GLY A 125 -27.27 14.85 -0.08
C GLY A 125 -26.81 13.68 -0.98
N LEU A 126 -27.06 12.49 -0.50
CA LEU A 126 -26.73 11.23 -1.21
C LEU A 126 -27.43 11.21 -2.58
N GLY A 127 -26.69 10.87 -3.60
CA GLY A 127 -27.21 10.77 -4.97
C GLY A 127 -27.23 12.10 -5.74
N ASN A 128 -27.00 13.25 -5.09
CA ASN A 128 -27.15 14.58 -5.68
C ASN A 128 -25.82 15.19 -6.17
N SER A 129 -24.72 14.46 -6.18
CA SER A 129 -23.48 14.94 -6.76
C SER A 129 -23.65 15.27 -8.24
N ILE A 130 -23.28 16.48 -8.64
CA ILE A 130 -23.22 16.87 -10.05
C ILE A 130 -21.93 16.36 -10.67
N GLN A 131 -20.84 16.31 -9.92
CA GLN A 131 -19.54 15.91 -10.45
C GLN A 131 -19.54 14.47 -10.98
N LYS A 132 -20.33 13.57 -10.39
CA LYS A 132 -20.50 12.19 -10.90
C LYS A 132 -21.27 12.11 -12.22
N GLN A 133 -21.99 13.17 -12.61
CA GLN A 133 -22.76 13.22 -13.87
C GLN A 133 -21.88 13.66 -15.05
N PHE A 134 -20.77 12.94 -15.27
CA PHE A 134 -19.81 13.12 -16.37
C PHE A 134 -18.94 14.40 -16.32
N TYR A 135 -19.03 15.22 -15.27
CA TYR A 135 -18.15 16.37 -15.12
C TYR A 135 -16.76 16.00 -14.59
N LEU A 136 -16.67 15.00 -13.71
CA LEU A 136 -15.43 14.51 -13.15
C LEU A 136 -15.05 13.15 -13.80
N PRO A 137 -14.02 13.08 -14.64
CA PRO A 137 -13.51 11.83 -15.15
C PRO A 137 -13.03 10.94 -13.99
N GLU A 138 -13.25 9.62 -14.12
CA GLU A 138 -12.88 8.63 -13.09
C GLU A 138 -13.49 8.91 -11.70
N ALA A 139 -14.69 9.50 -11.67
CA ALA A 139 -15.41 9.82 -10.44
C ALA A 139 -15.70 8.59 -9.56
N HIS A 140 -15.83 7.39 -10.17
CA HIS A 140 -16.14 6.15 -9.47
C HIS A 140 -14.89 5.36 -9.04
N THR A 141 -13.73 5.71 -9.56
CA THR A 141 -12.45 5.03 -9.32
C THR A 141 -11.53 5.91 -8.47
N ASP A 142 -10.79 6.81 -9.09
CA ASP A 142 -9.73 7.57 -8.46
C ASP A 142 -10.22 8.76 -7.62
N PHE A 143 -11.37 9.34 -8.01
CA PHE A 143 -11.95 10.52 -7.39
C PHE A 143 -13.24 10.25 -6.59
N VAL A 144 -13.48 8.99 -6.21
CA VAL A 144 -14.66 8.61 -5.42
C VAL A 144 -14.75 9.38 -4.10
N PHE A 145 -13.60 9.75 -3.50
CA PHE A 145 -13.57 10.52 -2.27
C PHE A 145 -14.06 11.96 -2.47
N SER A 146 -13.79 12.60 -3.61
CA SER A 146 -14.32 13.91 -3.96
C SER A 146 -15.84 13.88 -4.14
N VAL A 147 -16.38 12.85 -4.78
CA VAL A 147 -17.83 12.64 -4.91
C VAL A 147 -18.48 12.43 -3.55
N LEU A 148 -17.84 11.62 -2.68
CA LEU A 148 -18.30 11.40 -1.32
C LEU A 148 -18.33 12.71 -0.52
N ALA A 149 -17.29 13.53 -0.66
CA ALA A 149 -17.21 14.84 0.00
C ALA A 149 -18.26 15.81 -0.53
N GLU A 150 -18.60 15.79 -1.83
CA GLU A 150 -19.72 16.59 -2.37
C GLU A 150 -21.08 16.13 -1.78
N GLU A 151 -21.32 14.82 -1.70
CA GLU A 151 -22.61 14.26 -1.25
C GLU A 151 -22.82 14.34 0.27
N LEU A 152 -21.79 14.06 1.07
CA LEU A 152 -21.85 13.95 2.53
C LEU A 152 -21.18 15.13 3.26
N GLY A 153 -20.54 16.02 2.52
CA GLY A 153 -19.85 17.20 3.06
C GLY A 153 -18.59 16.85 3.87
N LEU A 154 -18.08 17.86 4.57
CA LEU A 154 -16.91 17.72 5.41
C LEU A 154 -17.09 16.65 6.51
N VAL A 155 -18.28 16.58 7.11
CA VAL A 155 -18.57 15.57 8.16
C VAL A 155 -18.45 14.16 7.63
N GLY A 156 -19.02 13.87 6.46
CA GLY A 156 -18.92 12.56 5.82
C GLY A 156 -17.49 12.23 5.38
N ALA A 157 -16.77 13.21 4.84
CA ALA A 157 -15.36 13.06 4.48
C ALA A 157 -14.48 12.73 5.71
N LEU A 158 -14.63 13.46 6.81
CA LEU A 158 -13.89 13.21 8.05
C LEU A 158 -14.27 11.86 8.68
N ALA A 159 -15.55 11.48 8.66
CA ALA A 159 -15.98 10.15 9.13
C ALA A 159 -15.33 9.02 8.32
N THR A 160 -15.26 9.18 7.00
CA THR A 160 -14.59 8.24 6.10
C THR A 160 -13.09 8.15 6.39
N VAL A 161 -12.41 9.29 6.53
CA VAL A 161 -10.99 9.35 6.93
C VAL A 161 -10.79 8.63 8.29
N GLY A 162 -11.66 8.93 9.28
CA GLY A 162 -11.62 8.29 10.59
C GLY A 162 -11.76 6.76 10.52
N LEU A 163 -12.64 6.27 9.64
CA LEU A 163 -12.80 4.83 9.43
C LEU A 163 -11.54 4.20 8.82
N PHE A 164 -10.92 4.83 7.83
CA PHE A 164 -9.67 4.35 7.25
C PHE A 164 -8.52 4.34 8.25
N VAL A 165 -8.39 5.40 9.03
CA VAL A 165 -7.41 5.47 10.12
C VAL A 165 -7.67 4.34 11.12
N PHE A 166 -8.91 4.13 11.54
CA PHE A 166 -9.28 3.05 12.45
C PHE A 166 -8.90 1.68 11.91
N VAL A 167 -9.27 1.34 10.67
CA VAL A 167 -8.94 0.05 10.05
C VAL A 167 -7.43 -0.15 9.92
N SER A 168 -6.71 0.90 9.50
CA SER A 168 -5.26 0.85 9.33
C SER A 168 -4.53 0.66 10.65
N VAL A 169 -4.91 1.44 11.67
CA VAL A 169 -4.35 1.33 13.02
C VAL A 169 -4.69 -0.05 13.61
N ARG A 170 -5.91 -0.55 13.38
CA ARG A 170 -6.30 -1.88 13.83
C ARG A 170 -5.44 -2.98 13.21
N ALA A 171 -5.13 -2.89 11.91
CA ALA A 171 -4.22 -3.82 11.24
C ALA A 171 -2.83 -3.85 11.90
N LEU A 172 -2.27 -2.67 12.22
CA LEU A 172 -0.99 -2.58 12.92
C LEU A 172 -1.05 -3.17 14.34
N TYR A 173 -2.15 -2.93 15.09
CA TYR A 173 -2.34 -3.52 16.42
C TYR A 173 -2.44 -5.05 16.38
N ILE A 174 -3.12 -5.62 15.36
CA ILE A 174 -3.17 -7.07 15.14
C ILE A 174 -1.75 -7.60 14.91
N GLY A 175 -0.94 -6.90 14.11
CA GLY A 175 0.46 -7.24 13.90
C GLY A 175 1.28 -7.25 15.19
N LEU A 176 1.13 -6.22 16.03
CA LEU A 176 1.81 -6.14 17.34
C LEU A 176 1.39 -7.27 18.29
N TRP A 177 0.12 -7.68 18.28
CA TRP A 177 -0.33 -8.80 19.11
C TRP A 177 0.19 -10.13 18.61
N ALA A 178 0.20 -10.35 17.29
CA ALA A 178 0.79 -11.53 16.68
C ALA A 178 2.30 -11.64 16.94
N GLU A 179 3.03 -10.51 16.90
CA GLU A 179 4.45 -10.45 17.25
C GLU A 179 4.69 -10.84 18.75
N LYS A 180 3.88 -10.30 19.67
CA LYS A 180 3.95 -10.68 21.10
C LYS A 180 3.64 -12.15 21.33
N ALA A 181 2.77 -12.74 20.52
CA ALA A 181 2.45 -14.18 20.53
C ALA A 181 3.52 -15.02 19.81
N LYS A 182 4.63 -14.41 19.33
CA LYS A 182 5.71 -15.05 18.56
C LYS A 182 5.28 -15.61 17.19
N GLN A 183 4.13 -15.21 16.70
CA GLN A 183 3.61 -15.55 15.37
C GLN A 183 4.17 -14.55 14.33
N PHE A 184 5.47 -14.59 14.08
CA PHE A 184 6.16 -13.58 13.27
C PHE A 184 5.65 -13.49 11.82
N PHE A 185 5.27 -14.61 11.20
CA PHE A 185 4.70 -14.58 9.84
C PHE A 185 3.39 -13.80 9.81
N SER A 186 2.47 -14.12 10.71
CA SER A 186 1.18 -13.42 10.86
C SER A 186 1.37 -11.93 11.18
N ALA A 187 2.34 -11.61 12.04
CA ALA A 187 2.69 -10.24 12.37
C ALA A 187 3.13 -9.45 11.13
N TYR A 188 4.09 -9.98 10.35
CA TYR A 188 4.55 -9.30 9.14
C TYR A 188 3.48 -9.19 8.05
N VAL A 189 2.57 -10.17 7.93
CA VAL A 189 1.43 -10.09 7.02
C VAL A 189 0.51 -8.95 7.44
N ALA A 190 0.15 -8.86 8.73
CA ALA A 190 -0.73 -7.80 9.25
C ALA A 190 -0.10 -6.41 9.08
N PHE A 191 1.18 -6.24 9.40
CA PHE A 191 1.91 -4.98 9.15
C PHE A 191 1.93 -4.63 7.66
N GLY A 192 2.24 -5.59 6.79
CA GLY A 192 2.31 -5.35 5.35
C GLY A 192 0.97 -4.91 4.76
N LEU A 193 -0.14 -5.53 5.16
CA LEU A 193 -1.49 -5.14 4.76
C LEU A 193 -1.85 -3.74 5.29
N GLY A 194 -1.53 -3.48 6.56
CA GLY A 194 -1.74 -2.16 7.16
C GLY A 194 -1.01 -1.05 6.41
N PHE A 195 0.27 -1.24 6.09
CA PHE A 195 1.05 -0.25 5.33
C PHE A 195 0.56 -0.07 3.89
N LEU A 196 0.13 -1.14 3.23
CA LEU A 196 -0.49 -1.03 1.90
C LEU A 196 -1.73 -0.14 1.95
N TRP A 197 -2.63 -0.37 2.90
CA TRP A 197 -3.85 0.42 3.02
C TRP A 197 -3.57 1.87 3.41
N ILE A 198 -2.63 2.10 4.37
CA ILE A 198 -2.19 3.46 4.72
C ILE A 198 -1.65 4.19 3.48
N GLY A 199 -0.78 3.54 2.72
CA GLY A 199 -0.19 4.13 1.51
C GLY A 199 -1.24 4.46 0.45
N GLN A 200 -2.13 3.52 0.13
CA GLN A 200 -3.20 3.74 -0.85
C GLN A 200 -4.15 4.86 -0.42
N PHE A 201 -4.61 4.83 0.81
CA PHE A 201 -5.51 5.81 1.38
C PHE A 201 -4.89 7.21 1.42
N LEU A 202 -3.64 7.36 1.92
CA LEU A 202 -2.97 8.65 2.00
C LEU A 202 -2.73 9.26 0.62
N ILE A 203 -2.30 8.44 -0.35
CA ILE A 203 -2.06 8.93 -1.71
C ILE A 203 -3.38 9.30 -2.38
N ASN A 204 -4.41 8.44 -2.32
CA ASN A 204 -5.70 8.75 -2.96
C ASN A 204 -6.32 10.02 -2.39
N ILE A 205 -6.45 10.13 -1.06
CA ILE A 205 -7.00 11.33 -0.43
C ILE A 205 -6.11 12.55 -0.72
N GLY A 206 -4.78 12.40 -0.61
CA GLY A 206 -3.84 13.49 -0.93
C GLY A 206 -4.00 14.03 -2.35
N VAL A 207 -4.26 13.15 -3.33
CA VAL A 207 -4.58 13.54 -4.72
C VAL A 207 -5.92 14.26 -4.79
N ASN A 208 -6.97 13.71 -4.16
CA ASN A 208 -8.31 14.28 -4.22
C ASN A 208 -8.40 15.69 -3.63
N ILE A 209 -7.67 15.96 -2.53
CA ILE A 209 -7.64 17.31 -1.89
C ILE A 209 -6.54 18.22 -2.45
N GLY A 210 -5.82 17.80 -3.48
CA GLY A 210 -4.79 18.60 -4.13
C GLY A 210 -3.49 18.75 -3.33
N LEU A 211 -3.15 17.82 -2.44
CA LEU A 211 -1.85 17.74 -1.75
C LEU A 211 -0.81 16.92 -2.51
N LEU A 212 -1.25 16.11 -3.45
CA LEU A 212 -0.39 15.26 -4.28
C LEU A 212 -0.80 15.37 -5.76
N PRO A 213 0.14 15.18 -6.70
CA PRO A 213 -0.17 15.22 -8.12
C PRO A 213 -1.13 14.09 -8.50
N THR A 214 -2.04 14.38 -9.44
CA THR A 214 -3.07 13.44 -9.88
C THR A 214 -2.48 12.12 -10.35
N LYS A 215 -2.96 11.02 -9.76
CA LYS A 215 -2.57 9.63 -10.04
C LYS A 215 -3.80 8.73 -10.00
N GLY A 216 -3.83 7.75 -10.90
CA GLY A 216 -4.82 6.70 -10.90
C GLY A 216 -4.53 5.69 -9.78
N LEU A 217 -5.04 5.91 -8.60
CA LEU A 217 -4.95 4.97 -7.48
C LEU A 217 -6.31 4.87 -6.79
N THR A 218 -6.87 3.67 -6.83
CA THR A 218 -8.17 3.40 -6.21
C THR A 218 -8.10 3.50 -4.68
N LEU A 219 -9.16 4.02 -4.08
CA LEU A 219 -9.35 4.03 -2.63
C LEU A 219 -9.80 2.63 -2.16
N PRO A 220 -9.06 1.95 -1.27
CA PRO A 220 -9.43 0.62 -0.81
C PRO A 220 -10.87 0.56 -0.32
N PHE A 221 -11.58 -0.52 -0.60
CA PHE A 221 -12.96 -0.81 -0.21
C PHE A 221 -14.06 0.11 -0.78
N LEU A 222 -13.74 1.32 -1.27
CA LEU A 222 -14.73 2.29 -1.75
C LEU A 222 -14.71 2.47 -3.27
N SER A 223 -13.54 2.52 -3.90
CA SER A 223 -13.45 2.70 -5.34
C SER A 223 -14.02 1.52 -6.12
N TYR A 224 -14.68 1.81 -7.22
CA TYR A 224 -15.10 0.79 -8.17
C TYR A 224 -13.86 0.12 -8.81
N GLY A 225 -13.78 -1.19 -8.66
CA GLY A 225 -12.72 -2.01 -9.21
C GLY A 225 -12.89 -3.46 -8.77
N GLY A 226 -13.40 -4.32 -9.66
CA GLY A 226 -13.76 -5.70 -9.30
C GLY A 226 -12.60 -6.47 -8.68
N SER A 227 -11.44 -6.48 -9.32
CA SER A 227 -10.23 -7.16 -8.80
C SER A 227 -9.73 -6.52 -7.51
N SER A 228 -9.75 -5.19 -7.42
CA SER A 228 -9.31 -4.44 -6.22
C SER A 228 -10.18 -4.78 -5.01
N LEU A 229 -11.50 -4.76 -5.16
CA LEU A 229 -12.44 -5.10 -4.09
C LEU A 229 -12.29 -6.54 -3.60
N VAL A 230 -12.13 -7.51 -4.52
CA VAL A 230 -11.90 -8.91 -4.14
C VAL A 230 -10.62 -9.03 -3.31
N ILE A 231 -9.51 -8.41 -3.75
CA ILE A 231 -8.26 -8.43 -3.01
C ILE A 231 -8.37 -7.71 -1.66
N CYS A 232 -9.11 -6.62 -1.57
CA CYS A 232 -9.39 -5.95 -0.30
C CYS A 232 -10.17 -6.86 0.66
N CYS A 233 -11.21 -7.56 0.18
CA CYS A 233 -11.96 -8.53 0.99
C CYS A 233 -11.08 -9.70 1.45
N VAL A 234 -10.26 -10.26 0.57
CA VAL A 234 -9.31 -11.33 0.94
C VAL A 234 -8.31 -10.83 1.98
N SER A 235 -7.78 -9.62 1.81
CA SER A 235 -6.83 -9.02 2.76
C SER A 235 -7.46 -8.78 4.14
N LEU A 236 -8.73 -8.33 4.16
CA LEU A 236 -9.48 -8.18 5.40
C LEU A 236 -9.74 -9.53 6.08
N ALA A 237 -10.14 -10.55 5.30
CA ALA A 237 -10.36 -11.90 5.81
C ALA A 237 -9.07 -12.48 6.42
N LEU A 238 -7.91 -12.27 5.78
CA LEU A 238 -6.61 -12.67 6.33
C LEU A 238 -6.32 -11.97 7.67
N LEU A 239 -6.59 -10.66 7.78
CA LEU A 239 -6.41 -9.93 9.02
C LEU A 239 -7.31 -10.45 10.14
N LEU A 240 -8.59 -10.71 9.86
CA LEU A 240 -9.53 -11.27 10.82
C LEU A 240 -9.10 -12.68 11.25
N ARG A 241 -8.57 -13.48 10.31
CA ARG A 241 -8.03 -14.81 10.61
C ARG A 241 -6.81 -14.73 11.53
N ILE A 242 -5.87 -13.83 11.25
CA ILE A 242 -4.69 -13.59 12.10
C ILE A 242 -5.13 -13.17 13.50
N GLU A 243 -6.06 -12.24 13.63
CA GLU A 243 -6.58 -11.80 14.93
C GLU A 243 -7.20 -12.97 15.71
N TRP A 244 -8.01 -13.78 15.03
CA TRP A 244 -8.68 -14.93 15.66
C TRP A 244 -7.66 -15.98 16.14
N GLU A 245 -6.69 -16.35 15.30
CA GLU A 245 -5.63 -17.31 15.65
C GLU A 245 -4.77 -16.82 16.81
N THR A 246 -4.39 -15.55 16.78
CA THR A 246 -3.59 -14.93 17.84
C THR A 246 -4.34 -14.91 19.18
N ARG A 247 -5.64 -14.64 19.17
CA ARG A 247 -6.46 -14.62 20.39
C ARG A 247 -6.70 -16.02 20.97
N ASN A 248 -6.82 -17.03 20.13
CA ASN A 248 -7.11 -18.40 20.55
C ASN A 248 -5.86 -19.25 20.80
N GLY A 249 -4.66 -18.70 20.64
CA GLY A 249 -3.39 -19.41 20.86
C GLY A 249 -3.07 -20.49 19.83
N LEU A 250 -3.84 -20.61 18.76
CA LEU A 250 -3.75 -21.72 17.78
C LEU A 250 -2.51 -21.64 16.86
N GLY A 251 -1.76 -20.56 16.88
CA GLY A 251 -0.59 -20.38 16.01
C GLY A 251 0.71 -20.98 16.56
N ASN A 252 0.73 -21.50 17.76
CA ASN A 252 1.94 -22.09 18.39
C ASN A 252 1.95 -23.63 18.36
N GLU A 253 0.83 -24.27 18.03
CA GLU A 253 0.72 -25.73 18.10
C GLU A 253 1.01 -26.43 16.77
N ASP A 254 0.95 -25.74 15.63
CA ASP A 254 0.99 -26.37 14.31
C ASP A 254 2.34 -26.27 13.56
N ILE A 255 3.40 -25.78 14.18
CA ILE A 255 4.74 -25.73 13.58
C ILE A 255 5.77 -26.50 14.43
N GLU A 256 5.41 -27.63 14.95
CA GLU A 256 6.38 -28.70 15.16
C GLU A 256 6.57 -29.39 13.79
N PHE A 257 7.40 -28.82 12.93
CA PHE A 257 7.96 -29.54 11.81
C PHE A 257 8.77 -30.68 12.42
N ASP A 258 8.22 -31.87 12.32
CA ASP A 258 8.95 -33.10 12.69
C ASP A 258 10.22 -33.14 11.81
N GLU A 259 11.39 -32.92 12.41
CA GLU A 259 12.68 -33.05 11.70
C GLU A 259 12.84 -34.40 11.01
N ALA A 260 11.96 -35.36 11.32
CA ALA A 260 11.90 -36.68 10.70
C ALA A 260 11.35 -36.65 9.25
N ASP A 261 10.69 -35.57 8.80
CA ASP A 261 10.16 -35.48 7.42
C ASP A 261 11.18 -35.03 6.37
N PHE A 262 12.39 -34.66 6.77
CA PHE A 262 13.48 -34.40 5.83
C PHE A 262 14.41 -35.61 5.74
N PRO A 263 14.44 -36.33 4.62
CA PRO A 263 15.41 -37.41 4.43
C PRO A 263 16.83 -36.83 4.59
N GLU A 264 17.59 -37.37 5.54
CA GLU A 264 19.02 -37.02 5.69
C GLU A 264 19.71 -37.11 4.33
N PRO A 265 20.53 -36.12 3.95
CA PRO A 265 21.35 -36.27 2.74
C PRO A 265 22.27 -37.46 2.92
N GLN A 266 22.09 -38.47 2.06
CA GLN A 266 22.94 -39.64 2.03
C GLN A 266 24.40 -39.22 1.95
N ARG A 267 25.14 -39.38 3.03
CA ARG A 267 26.60 -39.25 3.02
C ARG A 267 27.15 -40.37 2.13
N GLU A 268 27.54 -40.02 0.90
CA GLU A 268 28.34 -40.90 0.09
C GLU A 268 29.57 -41.29 0.87
N VAL A 269 29.60 -42.57 1.28
CA VAL A 269 30.79 -43.19 1.85
C VAL A 269 31.81 -43.31 0.70
N GLN A 270 32.72 -42.36 0.62
CA GLN A 270 33.91 -42.50 -0.20
C GLN A 270 34.74 -43.66 0.39
N HIS A 271 34.59 -44.84 -0.16
CA HIS A 271 35.56 -45.92 0.00
C HIS A 271 36.79 -45.55 -0.82
N GLY A 272 37.86 -45.21 -0.11
CA GLY A 272 39.19 -45.07 -0.68
C GLY A 272 39.72 -46.36 -1.27
N ARG A 273 40.35 -46.20 -2.40
CA ARG A 273 41.52 -47.04 -2.81
C ARG A 273 42.59 -46.11 -3.34
#